data_9da3caa7d78d59c09db3f36c01d0631e
#
_entry.id   9da3caa7d78d59c09db3f36c01d0631e
#
_cell.length_a   1.000
_cell.length_b   1.000
_cell.length_c   1.000
_cell.angle_alpha   90.00
_cell.angle_beta   90.00
_cell.angle_gamma   90.00
#
_symmetry.space_group_name_H-M   'P 1'
#
loop_
_entity.id
_entity.type
_entity.pdbx_description
1 polymer ?
#
loop_
_entity_poly.entity_id
_entity_poly.type
_entity_poly.pdbx_seq_one_letter_code
_entity_poly.pdbx_strand_id
1 'polypeptide(L)'
;MVDYAHILLAREGAIARLTLNRPERRNALTHAMMLELEDAFGRVRDDPACRVLVLRGAGGHFCAGGDLDAMADMPPKPAQGARDPLVQAYRQFGDALL
;
A
#
# COMPACT_ATOMS: atom_id res chain seq x y z
N MET A 1 1.42 18.17 2.14
CA MET A 1 1.70 16.96 1.33
C MET A 1 2.57 16.01 2.14
N VAL A 2 2.26 14.74 2.14
CA VAL A 2 3.02 13.75 2.88
C VAL A 2 4.00 13.07 1.92
N ASP A 3 5.28 13.03 2.31
CA ASP A 3 6.31 12.35 1.53
C ASP A 3 6.48 10.94 2.06
N TYR A 4 6.16 9.97 1.20
CA TYR A 4 6.37 8.56 1.51
C TYR A 4 7.70 8.09 0.93
N ALA A 5 8.28 7.06 1.55
CA ALA A 5 9.56 6.51 1.10
C ALA A 5 9.41 5.55 -0.08
N HIS A 6 8.29 4.82 -0.14
CA HIS A 6 8.13 3.71 -1.10
C HIS A 6 6.88 3.83 -1.97
N ILE A 7 6.09 4.87 -1.79
CA ILE A 7 4.92 5.13 -2.63
C ILE A 7 4.87 6.61 -2.98
N LEU A 8 4.11 6.93 -4.01
CA LEU A 8 3.84 8.30 -4.41
C LEU A 8 2.34 8.52 -4.39
N LEU A 9 1.91 9.58 -3.73
CA LEU A 9 0.50 9.96 -3.71
C LEU A 9 0.36 11.35 -4.31
N ALA A 10 -0.43 11.46 -5.36
CA ALA A 10 -0.70 12.72 -6.05
C ALA A 10 -2.20 12.96 -6.17
N ARG A 11 -2.59 14.22 -6.15
CA ARG A 11 -3.98 14.63 -6.34
C ARG A 11 -4.09 15.47 -7.60
N GLU A 12 -5.14 15.22 -8.34
CA GLU A 12 -5.48 16.01 -9.54
C GLU A 12 -7.00 16.13 -9.57
N GLY A 13 -7.50 17.25 -9.06
CA GLY A 13 -8.94 17.43 -8.90
C GLY A 13 -9.54 16.38 -7.98
N ALA A 14 -10.53 15.63 -8.46
CA ALA A 14 -11.21 14.58 -7.70
C ALA A 14 -10.49 13.23 -7.78
N ILE A 15 -9.35 13.17 -8.48
CA ILE A 15 -8.61 11.93 -8.71
C ILE A 15 -7.37 11.90 -7.80
N ALA A 16 -7.21 10.82 -7.04
CA ALA A 16 -5.98 10.51 -6.34
C ALA A 16 -5.23 9.43 -7.11
N ARG A 17 -3.94 9.62 -7.33
CA ARG A 17 -3.07 8.65 -7.97
C ARG A 17 -2.06 8.14 -6.96
N LEU A 18 -2.10 6.87 -6.69
CA LEU A 18 -1.19 6.19 -5.78
C LEU A 18 -0.29 5.26 -6.58
N THR A 19 1.00 5.50 -6.52
CA THR A 19 1.99 4.74 -7.27
C THR A 19 2.86 3.95 -6.31
N LEU A 20 2.90 2.63 -6.49
CA LEU A 20 3.89 1.79 -5.80
C LEU A 20 5.25 2.06 -6.43
N ASN A 21 6.23 2.45 -5.64
CA ASN A 21 7.49 2.99 -6.15
C ASN A 21 8.71 2.24 -5.61
N ARG A 22 8.73 0.94 -5.79
CA ARG A 22 9.90 0.07 -5.58
C ARG A 22 10.18 -0.75 -6.84
N PRO A 23 10.43 -0.09 -8.00
CA PRO A 23 10.57 -0.82 -9.27
C PRO A 23 11.75 -1.78 -9.29
N GLU A 24 12.81 -1.53 -8.51
CA GLU A 24 13.97 -2.41 -8.38
C GLU A 24 13.61 -3.75 -7.72
N ARG A 25 12.48 -3.83 -7.04
CA ARG A 25 11.97 -5.05 -6.42
C ARG A 25 10.59 -5.40 -6.98
N ARG A 26 10.27 -4.93 -8.19
CA ARG A 26 8.96 -5.14 -8.86
C ARG A 26 7.79 -4.73 -7.98
N ASN A 27 7.98 -3.71 -7.18
CA ASN A 27 6.98 -3.20 -6.24
C ASN A 27 6.51 -4.24 -5.21
N ALA A 28 7.41 -5.17 -4.83
CA ALA A 28 7.12 -6.13 -3.77
C ALA A 28 6.88 -5.40 -2.45
N LEU A 29 5.85 -5.82 -1.72
CA LEU A 29 5.40 -5.14 -0.52
C LEU A 29 6.25 -5.50 0.68
N THR A 30 6.80 -4.48 1.35
CA THR A 30 7.42 -4.61 2.67
C THR A 30 6.42 -4.17 3.74
N HIS A 31 6.73 -4.46 4.98
CA HIS A 31 5.92 -3.99 6.11
C HIS A 31 5.85 -2.45 6.13
N ALA A 32 6.99 -1.78 5.95
CA ALA A 32 7.04 -0.32 5.91
C ALA A 32 6.15 0.24 4.79
N MET A 33 6.20 -0.38 3.61
CA MET A 33 5.38 0.02 2.48
C MET A 33 3.89 -0.17 2.75
N MET A 34 3.53 -1.25 3.43
CA MET A 34 2.13 -1.49 3.81
C MET A 34 1.62 -0.44 4.78
N LEU A 35 2.45 0.01 5.72
CA LEU A 35 2.08 1.09 6.63
C LEU A 35 1.86 2.40 5.87
N GLU A 36 2.70 2.69 4.88
CA GLU A 36 2.52 3.86 4.04
C GLU A 36 1.22 3.78 3.24
N LEU A 37 0.92 2.61 2.67
CA LEU A 37 -0.33 2.39 1.94
C LEU A 37 -1.55 2.59 2.82
N GLU A 38 -1.50 2.07 4.03
CA GLU A 38 -2.58 2.23 5.00
C GLU A 38 -2.84 3.71 5.29
N ASP A 39 -1.78 4.47 5.53
CA ASP A 39 -1.89 5.91 5.77
C ASP A 39 -2.46 6.63 4.55
N ALA A 40 -1.96 6.32 3.36
CA ALA A 40 -2.41 6.93 2.11
C ALA A 40 -3.89 6.64 1.83
N PHE A 41 -4.31 5.38 2.00
CA PHE A 41 -5.70 5.01 1.80
C PHE A 41 -6.62 5.73 2.80
N GLY A 42 -6.19 5.88 4.04
CA GLY A 42 -6.95 6.62 5.04
C GLY A 42 -7.14 8.09 4.64
N ARG A 43 -6.09 8.72 4.14
CA ARG A 43 -6.16 10.12 3.68
C ARG A 43 -7.10 10.28 2.50
N VAL A 44 -7.07 9.36 1.55
CA VAL A 44 -7.94 9.39 0.38
C VAL A 44 -9.39 9.15 0.79
N ARG A 45 -9.62 8.15 1.64
CA ARG A 45 -10.97 7.83 2.14
C ARG A 45 -11.60 9.01 2.88
N ASP A 46 -10.81 9.71 3.69
CA ASP A 46 -11.32 10.79 4.53
C ASP A 46 -11.42 12.13 3.80
N ASP A 47 -11.01 12.18 2.54
CA ASP A 47 -11.08 13.40 1.73
C ASP A 47 -12.38 13.41 0.90
N PRO A 48 -13.35 14.26 1.27
CA PRO A 48 -14.63 14.29 0.56
C PRO A 48 -14.52 14.79 -0.88
N ALA A 49 -13.44 15.48 -1.23
CA ALA A 49 -13.22 15.95 -2.59
C ALA A 49 -12.66 14.86 -3.51
N CYS A 50 -12.13 13.78 -2.94
CA CYS A 50 -11.59 12.68 -3.72
C CYS A 50 -12.69 11.69 -4.08
N ARG A 51 -12.84 11.41 -5.38
CA ARG A 51 -13.88 10.53 -5.87
C ARG A 51 -13.34 9.26 -6.51
N VAL A 52 -12.10 9.28 -6.97
CA VAL A 52 -11.49 8.16 -7.67
C VAL A 52 -10.08 7.97 -7.16
N LEU A 53 -9.72 6.73 -6.89
CA LEU A 53 -8.34 6.35 -6.59
C LEU A 53 -7.81 5.50 -7.75
N VAL A 54 -6.75 5.99 -8.38
CA VAL A 54 -6.03 5.23 -9.41
C VAL A 54 -4.79 4.64 -8.76
N LEU A 55 -4.68 3.32 -8.81
CA LEU A 55 -3.57 2.59 -8.21
C LEU A 55 -2.70 2.03 -9.32
N ARG A 56 -1.39 2.29 -9.26
CA ARG A 56 -0.45 1.86 -10.30
C ARG A 56 0.89 1.49 -9.70
N GLY A 57 1.70 0.80 -10.49
CA GLY A 57 3.07 0.47 -10.11
C GLY A 57 4.07 1.14 -11.04
N ALA A 58 5.17 1.63 -10.49
CA ALA A 58 6.28 2.17 -11.27
C ALA A 58 7.08 1.03 -11.92
N GLY A 59 7.77 1.33 -13.03
CA GLY A 59 8.72 0.42 -13.64
C GLY A 59 8.13 -0.71 -14.45
N GLY A 60 6.86 -0.62 -14.88
CA GLY A 60 6.24 -1.60 -15.77
C GLY A 60 5.62 -2.80 -15.03
N HIS A 61 5.69 -2.86 -13.72
CA HIS A 61 5.06 -3.90 -12.91
C HIS A 61 4.10 -3.26 -11.92
N PHE A 62 2.95 -3.88 -11.69
CA PHE A 62 2.07 -3.40 -10.64
C PHE A 62 2.65 -3.76 -9.27
N CYS A 63 2.66 -5.03 -8.94
CA CYS A 63 3.14 -5.52 -7.65
C CYS A 63 3.51 -6.99 -7.78
N ALA A 64 4.65 -7.39 -7.20
CA ALA A 64 5.07 -8.79 -7.20
C ALA A 64 4.58 -9.58 -5.98
N GLY A 65 3.76 -8.95 -5.12
CA GLY A 65 3.28 -9.57 -3.89
C GLY A 65 4.15 -9.18 -2.70
N GLY A 66 4.22 -10.03 -1.69
CA GLY A 66 5.04 -9.76 -0.52
C GLY A 66 6.53 -9.90 -0.79
N ASP A 67 7.32 -9.08 -0.12
CA ASP A 67 8.78 -9.17 -0.20
C ASP A 67 9.24 -10.24 0.79
N LEU A 68 9.73 -11.38 0.28
CA LEU A 68 10.12 -12.50 1.12
C LEU A 68 11.29 -12.17 2.06
N ASP A 69 12.23 -11.35 1.61
CA ASP A 69 13.35 -10.93 2.44
C ASP A 69 12.88 -10.06 3.60
N ALA A 70 11.95 -9.17 3.34
CA ALA A 70 11.36 -8.33 4.38
C ALA A 70 10.47 -9.15 5.32
N MET A 71 9.77 -10.15 4.80
CA MET A 71 8.91 -11.03 5.60
C MET A 71 9.71 -11.90 6.57
N ALA A 72 10.94 -12.25 6.24
CA ALA A 72 11.80 -13.04 7.11
C ALA A 72 12.10 -12.33 8.43
N ASP A 73 12.06 -11.00 8.45
CA ASP A 73 12.33 -10.17 9.62
C ASP A 73 11.06 -9.82 10.41
N MET A 74 9.92 -10.30 9.97
CA MET A 74 8.65 -10.05 10.65
C MET A 74 8.50 -10.93 11.88
N PRO A 75 7.81 -10.44 12.93
CA PRO A 75 7.54 -11.28 14.09
C PRO A 75 6.72 -12.52 13.72
N PRO A 76 6.84 -13.62 14.48
CA PRO A 76 6.05 -14.81 14.23
C PRO A 76 4.56 -14.49 14.17
N LYS A 77 3.87 -15.19 13.26
CA LYS A 77 2.43 -15.02 13.11
C LYS A 77 1.71 -15.41 14.40
N PRO A 78 0.75 -14.60 14.85
CA PRO A 78 -0.12 -15.05 15.93
C PRO A 78 -0.94 -16.26 15.47
N ALA A 79 -1.30 -17.10 16.41
CA ALA A 79 -2.04 -18.34 16.12
C ALA A 79 -3.39 -18.07 15.44
N GLN A 80 -3.90 -16.86 15.57
CA GLN A 80 -5.15 -16.41 14.95
C GLN A 80 -4.81 -15.46 13.82
N GLY A 81 -4.96 -15.91 12.60
CA GLY A 81 -4.57 -15.13 11.41
C GLY A 81 -5.23 -13.76 11.29
N ALA A 82 -6.39 -13.57 11.91
CA ALA A 82 -7.09 -12.28 11.87
C ALA A 82 -6.32 -11.14 12.55
N ARG A 83 -5.36 -11.45 13.40
CA ARG A 83 -4.52 -10.47 14.11
C ARG A 83 -3.14 -10.29 13.49
N ASP A 84 -2.85 -11.03 12.44
CA ASP A 84 -1.60 -10.89 11.73
C ASP A 84 -1.57 -9.53 11.04
N PRO A 85 -0.58 -8.66 11.32
CA PRO A 85 -0.50 -7.34 10.68
C PRO A 85 -0.48 -7.42 9.16
N LEU A 86 0.14 -8.46 8.61
CA LEU A 86 0.19 -8.66 7.17
C LEU A 86 -1.19 -8.94 6.60
N VAL A 87 -1.96 -9.81 7.26
CA VAL A 87 -3.33 -10.11 6.83
C VAL A 87 -4.21 -8.87 6.90
N GLN A 88 -4.08 -8.10 7.98
CA GLN A 88 -4.84 -6.85 8.11
C GLN A 88 -4.48 -5.84 7.03
N ALA A 89 -3.19 -5.72 6.71
CA ALA A 89 -2.74 -4.82 5.64
C ALA A 89 -3.34 -5.22 4.29
N TYR A 90 -3.34 -6.51 3.97
CA TYR A 90 -3.95 -7.00 2.73
C TYR A 90 -5.46 -6.79 2.70
N ARG A 91 -6.15 -6.97 3.83
CA ARG A 91 -7.58 -6.70 3.92
C ARG A 91 -7.89 -5.24 3.67
N GLN A 92 -7.12 -4.35 4.29
CA GLN A 92 -7.30 -2.91 4.09
C GLN A 92 -7.04 -2.52 2.64
N PHE A 93 -6.04 -3.11 2.02
CA PHE A 93 -5.74 -2.91 0.61
C PHE A 93 -6.93 -3.34 -0.25
N GLY A 94 -7.48 -4.52 -0.02
CA GLY A 94 -8.65 -5.01 -0.74
C GLY A 94 -9.89 -4.15 -0.52
N ASP A 95 -10.15 -3.77 0.72
CA ASP A 95 -11.30 -2.94 1.07
C ASP A 95 -11.21 -1.56 0.42
N ALA A 96 -10.02 -1.00 0.31
CA ALA A 96 -9.83 0.29 -0.32
C ALA A 96 -10.07 0.26 -1.83
N LEU A 97 -9.93 -0.91 -2.46
CA LEU A 97 -10.18 -1.08 -3.90
C LEU A 97 -11.66 -1.33 -4.23
N LEU A 98 -12.43 -1.73 -3.25
CA LEU A 98 -13.85 -1.98 -3.41
C LEU A 98 -14.67 -0.73 -3.13
#